data_a0e2e6a9613639fd11ef72d24727b075
#
_entry.id   a0e2e6a9613639fd11ef72d24727b075
#
_cell.length_a   1.000
_cell.length_b   1.000
_cell.length_c   1.000
_cell.angle_alpha   90.00
_cell.angle_beta   90.00
_cell.angle_gamma   90.00
#
_symmetry.space_group_name_H-M   'P 1'
#
loop_
_entity.id
_entity.type
_entity.pdbx_description
1 polymer ?
#
loop_
_entity_poly.entity_id
_entity_poly.type
_entity_poly.pdbx_seq_one_letter_code
_entity_poly.pdbx_strand_id
1 'polypeptide(L)'
;MDTGLKDRVILVTGASGGIGAATVRMLAKEEAKVIASGRNEDKLAQLAMDTGCDVLPFDLESELSVKEALSDIEVFGIVNCGGWGGEIATPMETDLEVFDKVTSVNARGTLLVTKYASQGMIKAGLG
;
A
#
# COMPACT_ATOMS: atom_id res chain seq x y z
N MET A 1 15.43 8.34 -18.52
CA MET A 1 14.86 7.06 -18.95
C MET A 1 13.34 7.21 -18.99
N ASP A 2 12.71 6.77 -20.06
CA ASP A 2 11.25 6.73 -20.10
C ASP A 2 10.80 5.45 -19.38
N THR A 3 10.13 5.62 -18.25
CA THR A 3 9.63 4.49 -17.44
C THR A 3 8.25 4.02 -17.90
N GLY A 4 7.58 4.77 -18.76
CA GLY A 4 6.20 4.50 -19.18
C GLY A 4 5.15 4.70 -18.08
N LEU A 5 5.52 5.35 -16.98
CA LEU A 5 4.64 5.52 -15.80
C LEU A 5 3.81 6.81 -15.83
N LYS A 6 4.12 7.72 -16.73
CA LYS A 6 3.36 8.97 -16.86
C LYS A 6 1.87 8.70 -16.99
N ASP A 7 1.08 9.40 -16.19
CA ASP A 7 -0.40 9.26 -16.09
C ASP A 7 -0.92 7.89 -15.65
N ARG A 8 -0.05 6.93 -15.34
CA ARG A 8 -0.45 5.63 -14.78
C ARG A 8 -0.85 5.79 -13.32
N VAL A 9 -1.95 5.15 -12.93
CA VAL A 9 -2.42 5.14 -11.55
C VAL A 9 -1.74 4.01 -10.78
N ILE A 10 -1.01 4.35 -9.73
CA ILE A 10 -0.24 3.39 -8.92
C ILE A 10 -0.70 3.47 -7.46
N LEU A 11 -1.11 2.34 -6.90
CA LEU A 11 -1.41 2.21 -5.48
C LEU A 11 -0.12 1.88 -4.71
N VAL A 12 0.17 2.63 -3.67
CA VAL A 12 1.27 2.36 -2.74
C VAL A 12 0.73 2.16 -1.35
N THR A 13 0.86 0.96 -0.80
CA THR A 13 0.54 0.69 0.62
C THR A 13 1.76 0.98 1.50
N GLY A 14 1.52 1.22 2.80
CA GLY A 14 2.62 1.61 3.70
C GLY A 14 3.29 2.92 3.32
N ALA A 15 2.56 3.82 2.69
CA ALA A 15 3.07 5.07 2.15
C ALA A 15 3.51 6.08 3.23
N SER A 16 3.07 5.91 4.47
CA SER A 16 3.54 6.71 5.60
C SER A 16 4.89 6.26 6.17
N GLY A 17 5.39 5.09 5.77
CA GLY A 17 6.70 4.57 6.17
C GLY A 17 7.83 5.09 5.29
N GLY A 18 9.09 4.77 5.64
CA GLY A 18 10.29 5.25 4.94
C GLY A 18 10.34 4.82 3.47
N ILE A 19 10.18 3.52 3.21
CA ILE A 19 10.24 2.97 1.84
C ILE A 19 9.02 3.43 1.03
N GLY A 20 7.82 3.32 1.60
CA GLY A 20 6.60 3.71 0.91
C GLY A 20 6.57 5.19 0.54
N ALA A 21 6.93 6.08 1.46
CA ALA A 21 6.99 7.52 1.18
C ALA A 21 8.04 7.87 0.09
N ALA A 22 9.20 7.23 0.15
CA ALA A 22 10.23 7.40 -0.90
C ALA A 22 9.72 6.93 -2.27
N THR A 23 9.01 5.81 -2.30
CA THR A 23 8.38 5.26 -3.50
C THR A 23 7.37 6.24 -4.08
N VAL A 24 6.48 6.79 -3.26
CA VAL A 24 5.48 7.79 -3.70
C VAL A 24 6.18 9.01 -4.32
N ARG A 25 7.22 9.52 -3.67
CA ARG A 25 7.97 10.67 -4.21
C ARG A 25 8.65 10.38 -5.55
N MET A 26 9.19 9.18 -5.72
CA MET A 26 9.80 8.79 -6.99
C MET A 26 8.75 8.64 -8.09
N LEU A 27 7.64 7.97 -7.81
CA LEU A 27 6.53 7.82 -8.76
C LEU A 27 5.95 9.17 -9.19
N ALA A 28 5.82 10.11 -8.25
CA ALA A 28 5.35 11.46 -8.55
C ALA A 28 6.33 12.22 -9.49
N LYS A 29 7.65 12.02 -9.34
CA LYS A 29 8.65 12.58 -10.26
C LYS A 29 8.54 11.99 -11.67
N GLU A 30 8.10 10.73 -11.79
CA GLU A 30 7.83 10.09 -13.07
C GLU A 30 6.43 10.44 -13.63
N GLU A 31 5.79 11.44 -13.06
CA GLU A 31 4.44 11.92 -13.44
C GLU A 31 3.34 10.85 -13.32
N ALA A 32 3.54 9.83 -12.49
CA ALA A 32 2.49 8.87 -12.16
C ALA A 32 1.42 9.49 -11.24
N LYS A 33 0.19 9.02 -11.36
CA LYS A 33 -0.91 9.35 -10.45
C LYS A 33 -0.88 8.37 -9.29
N VAL A 34 -0.45 8.81 -8.12
CA VAL A 34 -0.26 7.93 -6.98
C VAL A 34 -1.44 7.98 -6.02
N ILE A 35 -1.89 6.80 -5.60
CA ILE A 35 -2.83 6.62 -4.49
C ILE A 35 -2.03 6.06 -3.32
N ALA A 36 -1.91 6.83 -2.25
CA ALA A 36 -1.14 6.48 -1.06
C ALA A 36 -2.05 5.96 0.05
N SER A 37 -1.74 4.79 0.60
CA SER A 37 -2.43 4.21 1.75
C SER A 37 -1.45 3.95 2.89
N GLY A 38 -1.91 4.19 4.11
CA GLY A 38 -1.14 3.98 5.32
C GLY A 38 -1.98 4.29 6.56
N ARG A 39 -1.38 4.14 7.75
CA ARG A 39 -2.09 4.34 9.02
C ARG A 39 -1.86 5.72 9.65
N ASN A 40 -0.77 6.39 9.32
CA ASN A 40 -0.46 7.70 9.89
C ASN A 40 -1.03 8.81 9.00
N GLU A 41 -2.19 9.33 9.39
CA GLU A 41 -2.92 10.34 8.63
C GLU A 41 -2.13 11.63 8.44
N ASP A 42 -1.39 12.09 9.46
CA ASP A 42 -0.60 13.33 9.38
C ASP A 42 0.54 13.19 8.35
N LYS A 43 1.24 12.05 8.37
CA LYS A 43 2.30 11.77 7.39
C LYS A 43 1.76 11.64 5.97
N LEU A 44 0.59 11.01 5.81
CA LEU A 44 -0.07 10.91 4.50
C LEU A 44 -0.53 12.27 3.99
N ALA A 45 -1.08 13.11 4.85
CA ALA A 45 -1.47 14.48 4.49
C ALA A 45 -0.26 15.31 4.04
N GLN A 46 0.87 15.21 4.75
CA GLN A 46 2.10 15.89 4.36
C GLN A 46 2.63 15.37 3.02
N LEU A 47 2.59 14.07 2.82
CA LEU A 47 3.01 13.43 1.55
C LEU A 47 2.14 13.91 0.38
N ALA A 48 0.83 14.04 0.59
CA ALA A 48 -0.10 14.58 -0.40
C ALA A 48 0.19 16.04 -0.75
N MET A 49 0.52 16.86 0.26
CA MET A 49 0.95 18.25 0.03
C MET A 49 2.25 18.31 -0.78
N ASP A 50 3.20 17.44 -0.48
CA ASP A 50 4.53 17.43 -1.14
C ASP A 50 4.48 16.91 -2.57
N THR A 51 3.59 15.98 -2.89
CA THR A 51 3.61 15.21 -4.15
C THR A 51 2.35 15.36 -5.00
N GLY A 52 1.25 15.84 -4.42
CA GLY A 52 -0.05 15.86 -5.08
C GLY A 52 -0.73 14.48 -5.16
N CYS A 53 -0.24 13.48 -4.43
CA CYS A 53 -0.87 12.16 -4.42
C CYS A 53 -2.25 12.18 -3.75
N ASP A 54 -3.12 11.26 -4.18
CA ASP A 54 -4.37 10.97 -3.48
C ASP A 54 -4.10 10.10 -2.25
N VAL A 55 -4.97 10.18 -1.25
CA VAL A 55 -4.89 9.36 -0.03
C VAL A 55 -6.12 8.48 0.07
N LEU A 56 -5.89 7.17 0.26
CA LEU A 56 -6.93 6.18 0.44
C LEU A 56 -6.57 5.28 1.63
N PRO A 57 -7.00 5.62 2.87
CA PRO A 57 -6.69 4.82 4.03
C PRO A 57 -7.54 3.55 4.07
N PHE A 58 -6.92 2.44 4.46
CA PHE A 58 -7.59 1.18 4.80
C PHE A 58 -6.72 0.36 5.74
N ASP A 59 -7.35 -0.61 6.41
CA ASP A 59 -6.69 -1.48 7.38
C ASP A 59 -6.30 -2.82 6.74
N LEU A 60 -4.99 -3.11 6.66
CA LEU A 60 -4.47 -4.36 6.11
C LEU A 60 -4.90 -5.61 6.88
N GLU A 61 -5.28 -5.48 8.15
CA GLU A 61 -5.76 -6.61 8.96
C GLU A 61 -7.25 -6.93 8.72
N SER A 62 -7.99 -6.01 8.10
CA SER A 62 -9.42 -6.15 7.87
C SER A 62 -9.72 -6.41 6.39
N GLU A 63 -10.16 -7.63 6.07
CA GLU A 63 -10.59 -7.94 4.70
C GLU A 63 -11.71 -7.03 4.22
N LEU A 64 -12.68 -6.72 5.09
CA LEU A 64 -13.78 -5.82 4.75
C LEU A 64 -13.27 -4.43 4.38
N SER A 65 -12.36 -3.86 5.18
CA SER A 65 -11.77 -2.54 4.92
C SER A 65 -11.02 -2.51 3.58
N VAL A 66 -10.22 -3.53 3.31
CA VAL A 66 -9.48 -3.65 2.04
C VAL A 66 -10.46 -3.81 0.86
N LYS A 67 -11.45 -4.68 1.01
CA LYS A 67 -12.47 -4.92 -0.01
C LYS A 67 -13.25 -3.66 -0.36
N GLU A 68 -13.76 -2.95 0.64
CA GLU A 68 -14.51 -1.70 0.44
C GLU A 68 -13.67 -0.62 -0.25
N ALA A 69 -12.39 -0.50 0.12
CA ALA A 69 -11.49 0.48 -0.47
C ALA A 69 -11.10 0.15 -1.92
N LEU A 70 -10.90 -1.13 -2.25
CA LEU A 70 -10.21 -1.54 -3.48
C LEU A 70 -11.06 -2.27 -4.52
N SER A 71 -12.29 -2.71 -4.19
CA SER A 71 -13.09 -3.52 -5.13
C SER A 71 -13.41 -2.82 -6.46
N ASP A 72 -13.56 -1.50 -6.44
CA ASP A 72 -13.88 -0.69 -7.62
C ASP A 72 -12.71 0.20 -8.06
N ILE A 73 -11.52 -0.03 -7.50
CA ILE A 73 -10.35 0.78 -7.84
C ILE A 73 -9.80 0.42 -9.23
N GLU A 74 -9.45 1.43 -10.01
CA GLU A 74 -8.76 1.26 -11.28
C GLU A 74 -7.31 1.70 -11.12
N VAL A 75 -6.40 0.74 -11.04
CA VAL A 75 -4.96 0.99 -10.94
C VAL A 75 -4.20 0.21 -12.02
N PHE A 76 -3.11 0.78 -12.48
CA PHE A 76 -2.16 0.12 -13.38
C PHE A 76 -1.16 -0.73 -12.61
N GLY A 77 -0.76 -0.31 -11.41
CA GLY A 77 0.23 -1.01 -10.62
C GLY A 77 -0.02 -0.91 -9.13
N ILE A 78 0.56 -1.84 -8.38
CA ILE A 78 0.51 -1.90 -6.92
C ILE A 78 1.93 -2.03 -6.39
N VAL A 79 2.30 -1.20 -5.40
CA VAL A 79 3.54 -1.35 -4.64
C VAL A 79 3.19 -1.64 -3.19
N ASN A 80 3.39 -2.87 -2.77
CA ASN A 80 3.09 -3.32 -1.41
C ASN A 80 4.28 -3.02 -0.49
N CYS A 81 4.25 -1.87 0.19
CA CYS A 81 5.22 -1.47 1.22
C CYS A 81 4.63 -1.55 2.63
N GLY A 82 3.36 -1.88 2.77
CA GLY A 82 2.70 -2.01 4.07
C GLY A 82 3.21 -3.22 4.84
N GLY A 83 3.52 -3.01 6.11
CA GLY A 83 3.99 -4.07 6.97
C GLY A 83 4.19 -3.58 8.40
N TRP A 84 4.34 -4.53 9.30
CA TRP A 84 4.65 -4.30 10.70
C TRP A 84 5.72 -5.29 11.15
N GLY A 85 6.80 -4.78 11.76
CA GLY A 85 7.96 -5.59 12.17
C GLY A 85 7.77 -6.37 13.45
N GLY A 86 6.69 -6.14 14.18
CA GLY A 86 6.46 -6.75 15.48
C GLY A 86 7.39 -6.20 16.54
N GLU A 87 7.70 -7.04 17.52
CA GLU A 87 8.61 -6.76 18.61
C GLU A 87 9.91 -7.53 18.44
N ILE A 88 11.03 -6.95 18.88
CA ILE A 88 12.31 -7.63 18.84
C ILE A 88 12.37 -8.58 20.05
N ALA A 89 12.41 -9.89 19.78
CA ALA A 89 12.47 -10.94 20.79
C ALA A 89 13.22 -12.17 20.25
N THR A 90 13.75 -12.98 21.14
CA THR A 90 14.26 -14.30 20.78
C THR A 90 13.10 -15.24 20.44
N PRO A 91 13.33 -16.34 19.71
CA PRO A 91 12.26 -17.30 19.41
C PRO A 91 11.55 -17.83 20.67
N MET A 92 12.26 -17.99 21.77
CA MET A 92 11.68 -18.48 23.03
C MET A 92 10.81 -17.43 23.73
N GLU A 93 11.04 -16.15 23.47
CA GLU A 93 10.34 -15.02 24.08
C GLU A 93 9.25 -14.47 23.18
N THR A 94 9.17 -14.94 21.94
CA THR A 94 8.19 -14.45 20.98
C THR A 94 6.77 -14.84 21.39
N ASP A 95 5.92 -13.84 21.55
CA ASP A 95 4.49 -14.06 21.77
C ASP A 95 3.82 -14.47 20.46
N LEU A 96 3.02 -15.54 20.50
CA LEU A 96 2.29 -16.02 19.33
C LEU A 96 1.28 -15.01 18.80
N GLU A 97 0.70 -14.17 19.64
CA GLU A 97 -0.19 -13.09 19.20
C GLU A 97 0.56 -12.07 18.37
N VAL A 98 1.80 -11.75 18.72
CA VAL A 98 2.69 -10.87 17.93
C VAL A 98 3.02 -11.52 16.60
N PHE A 99 3.37 -12.80 16.61
CA PHE A 99 3.64 -13.58 15.39
C PHE A 99 2.42 -13.60 14.45
N ASP A 100 1.24 -13.88 14.98
CA ASP A 100 0.00 -13.92 14.21
C ASP A 100 -0.32 -12.56 13.60
N LYS A 101 -0.11 -11.48 14.36
CA LYS A 101 -0.31 -10.11 13.86
C LYS A 101 0.68 -9.75 12.75
N VAL A 102 1.96 -10.07 12.92
CA VAL A 102 2.99 -9.84 11.87
C VAL A 102 2.59 -10.57 10.58
N THR A 103 2.19 -11.83 10.71
CA THR A 103 1.75 -12.65 9.56
C THR A 103 0.48 -12.08 8.92
N SER A 104 -0.49 -11.68 9.74
CA SER A 104 -1.74 -11.08 9.28
C SER A 104 -1.52 -9.78 8.51
N VAL A 105 -0.67 -8.90 9.01
CA VAL A 105 -0.38 -7.63 8.32
C VAL A 105 0.49 -7.85 7.07
N ASN A 106 1.60 -8.58 7.21
CA ASN A 106 2.64 -8.62 6.17
C ASN A 106 2.32 -9.61 5.04
N ALA A 107 1.82 -10.80 5.37
CA ALA A 107 1.52 -11.83 4.38
C ALA A 107 0.05 -11.75 3.92
N ARG A 108 -0.88 -11.89 4.86
CA ARG A 108 -2.32 -11.86 4.56
C ARG A 108 -2.76 -10.50 4.00
N GLY A 109 -2.29 -9.40 4.58
CA GLY A 109 -2.62 -8.05 4.13
C GLY A 109 -2.14 -7.79 2.70
N THR A 110 -0.94 -8.21 2.35
CA THR A 110 -0.41 -8.12 0.97
C THR A 110 -1.25 -8.93 -0.01
N LEU A 111 -1.65 -10.15 0.39
CA LEU A 111 -2.56 -10.97 -0.42
C LEU A 111 -3.92 -10.28 -0.64
N LEU A 112 -4.51 -9.71 0.40
CA LEU A 112 -5.80 -9.00 0.32
C LEU A 112 -5.74 -7.81 -0.64
N VAL A 113 -4.72 -6.98 -0.52
CA VAL A 113 -4.51 -5.83 -1.43
C VAL A 113 -4.40 -6.30 -2.87
N THR A 114 -3.56 -7.28 -3.12
CA THR A 114 -3.36 -7.83 -4.46
C THR A 114 -4.64 -8.45 -5.01
N LYS A 115 -5.35 -9.22 -4.19
CA LYS A 115 -6.62 -9.87 -4.57
C LYS A 115 -7.66 -8.86 -5.05
N TYR A 116 -7.89 -7.80 -4.30
CA TYR A 116 -8.96 -6.85 -4.61
C TYR A 116 -8.55 -5.80 -5.65
N ALA A 117 -7.34 -5.28 -5.58
CA ALA A 117 -6.89 -4.27 -6.54
C ALA A 117 -6.61 -4.86 -7.94
N SER A 118 -6.15 -6.11 -8.04
CA SER A 118 -5.91 -6.76 -9.35
C SER A 118 -7.18 -7.05 -10.13
N GLN A 119 -8.34 -7.09 -9.49
CA GLN A 119 -9.62 -7.29 -10.18
C GLN A 119 -9.88 -6.19 -11.21
N GLY A 120 -9.59 -4.94 -10.86
CA GLY A 120 -9.69 -3.81 -11.78
C GLY A 120 -8.70 -3.91 -12.95
N MET A 121 -7.47 -4.35 -12.69
CA MET A 121 -6.45 -4.60 -13.72
C MET A 121 -6.91 -5.66 -14.72
N ILE A 122 -7.43 -6.78 -14.23
CA ILE A 122 -7.94 -7.88 -15.07
C ILE A 122 -9.11 -7.40 -15.93
N LYS A 123 -10.06 -6.67 -15.33
CA LYS A 123 -11.22 -6.12 -16.02
C LYS A 123 -10.82 -5.13 -17.11
N ALA A 124 -9.82 -4.29 -16.86
CA ALA A 124 -9.30 -3.32 -17.82
C ALA A 124 -8.39 -3.96 -18.88
N GLY A 125 -7.89 -5.18 -18.65
CA GLY A 125 -6.92 -5.84 -19.52
C GLY A 125 -5.56 -5.14 -19.54
N LEU A 126 -5.22 -4.39 -18.48
CA LEU A 126 -4.03 -3.55 -18.41
C LEU A 126 -3.53 -3.48 -16.96
N GLY A 127 -2.24 -3.76 -16.76
CA GLY A 127 -1.62 -3.72 -15.45
C GLY A 127 -0.26 -4.38 -15.41
#